data_9c03b60a19ffa1b71341d1a3560ed69f
#
_entry.id   9c03b60a19ffa1b71341d1a3560ed69f
#
_cell.length_a   1.000
_cell.length_b   1.000
_cell.length_c   1.000
_cell.angle_alpha   90.00
_cell.angle_beta   90.00
_cell.angle_gamma   90.00
#
_symmetry.space_group_name_H-M   'P 1'
#
loop_
_entity.id
_entity.type
_entity.pdbx_description
1 polymer ?
#
loop_
_entity_poly.entity_id
_entity_poly.type
_entity_poly.pdbx_seq_one_letter_code
_entity_poly.pdbx_strand_id
1 'polypeptide(L)'
;MKKTIETIGPIHLFAWITLFQLGTAVVVPVGMDAKQDAWIVTLTGCLIGILFFAIVPGGLYRLYPSMTFTAYTRRIVGPFLGWLIGFGYLLYFMYIASRNTRDFMDLLIAAAYDATPMFVLGVFMLVAVGYIISLGIEVYARTAFIFFLMCCGVFIFIILLVLLSDLSDFRRIQPVLGEGWHPVWKALFPTGLTFPFGEMIVMAMFLPYLNQKYKALRITAGAMALSAILLCIATFINISVLGVEIASRATFPLFTSLSRLRLAEIVQRLDSVVLFLLIITSFFKIGTFMFASILAAHDLFKVRNYKTLVMPIGVIVLLTSLTIAGNSTEHLREGLKIVPYYMHLPLQFAIPICLWLVGLLRRAIRNRRAAASS
;
A
#
# COMPACT_ATOMS: atom_id res chain seq x y z
N MET A 1 -5.51 7.17 -35.98
CA MET A 1 -4.78 7.70 -34.84
C MET A 1 -4.00 6.55 -34.21
N LYS A 2 -2.66 6.61 -34.16
CA LYS A 2 -1.83 5.68 -33.42
C LYS A 2 -2.22 5.80 -31.94
N LYS A 3 -2.72 4.72 -31.31
CA LYS A 3 -2.90 4.67 -29.87
C LYS A 3 -1.52 4.92 -29.23
N THR A 4 -1.28 6.11 -28.70
CA THR A 4 -0.12 6.37 -27.86
C THR A 4 -0.22 5.43 -26.66
N ILE A 5 0.73 4.52 -26.55
CA ILE A 5 0.81 3.61 -25.40
C ILE A 5 1.18 4.49 -24.20
N GLU A 6 0.25 4.64 -23.26
CA GLU A 6 0.51 5.35 -22.00
C GLU A 6 1.69 4.69 -21.28
N THR A 7 2.69 5.46 -20.87
CA THR A 7 3.90 4.95 -20.22
C THR A 7 4.22 5.71 -18.93
N ILE A 8 4.83 5.01 -17.98
CA ILE A 8 5.24 5.57 -16.68
C ILE A 8 6.77 5.77 -16.70
N GLY A 9 7.21 6.98 -16.32
CA GLY A 9 8.64 7.24 -16.11
C GLY A 9 9.14 6.65 -14.79
N PRO A 10 10.47 6.34 -14.69
CA PRO A 10 11.06 5.75 -13.48
C PRO A 10 10.79 6.54 -12.20
N ILE A 11 10.99 7.85 -12.21
CA ILE A 11 10.80 8.72 -11.04
C ILE A 11 9.33 8.80 -10.63
N HIS A 12 8.41 8.77 -11.61
CA HIS A 12 6.97 8.80 -11.34
C HIS A 12 6.50 7.49 -10.69
N LEU A 13 7.03 6.34 -11.15
CA LEU A 13 6.75 5.05 -10.52
C LEU A 13 7.32 4.98 -9.10
N PHE A 14 8.54 5.49 -8.87
CA PHE A 14 9.16 5.58 -7.56
C PHE A 14 8.28 6.38 -6.58
N ALA A 15 7.86 7.57 -6.97
CA ALA A 15 6.99 8.43 -6.18
C ALA A 15 5.64 7.76 -5.89
N TRP A 16 5.03 7.15 -6.90
CA TRP A 16 3.76 6.44 -6.75
C TRP A 16 3.87 5.29 -5.74
N ILE A 17 4.90 4.43 -5.86
CA ILE A 17 5.11 3.32 -4.92
C ILE A 17 5.33 3.84 -3.51
N THR A 18 6.11 4.92 -3.34
CA THR A 18 6.36 5.49 -2.02
C THR A 18 5.07 5.99 -1.36
N LEU A 19 4.25 6.76 -2.08
CA LEU A 19 2.96 7.23 -1.57
C LEU A 19 1.99 6.07 -1.28
N PHE A 20 1.95 5.07 -2.15
CA PHE A 20 1.16 3.85 -1.96
C PHE A 20 1.55 3.10 -0.69
N GLN A 21 2.84 2.92 -0.45
CA GLN A 21 3.36 2.21 0.73
C GLN A 21 3.09 2.96 2.03
N LEU A 22 3.23 4.28 2.01
CA LEU A 22 2.86 5.12 3.15
C LEU A 22 1.37 4.95 3.46
N GLY A 23 0.49 5.22 2.48
CA GLY A 23 -0.95 5.01 2.56
C GLY A 23 -1.51 5.23 3.97
N THR A 24 -2.29 4.27 4.45
CA THR A 24 -2.80 4.25 5.83
C THR A 24 -1.74 3.75 6.84
N ALA A 25 -0.63 3.13 6.38
CA ALA A 25 0.42 2.59 7.26
C ALA A 25 1.15 3.66 8.08
N VAL A 26 1.15 4.91 7.62
CA VAL A 26 1.77 6.03 8.35
C VAL A 26 0.98 6.43 9.61
N VAL A 27 -0.30 6.12 9.66
CA VAL A 27 -1.19 6.49 10.77
C VAL A 27 -1.67 5.31 11.61
N VAL A 28 -1.67 4.10 11.05
CA VAL A 28 -2.05 2.87 11.77
C VAL A 28 -0.86 2.32 12.57
N PRO A 29 -1.07 1.78 13.79
CA PRO A 29 0.01 1.32 14.67
C PRO A 29 0.64 -0.02 14.22
N VAL A 30 1.28 -0.04 13.04
CA VAL A 30 1.93 -1.23 12.50
C VAL A 30 3.12 -1.64 13.35
N GLY A 31 3.18 -2.92 13.74
CA GLY A 31 4.30 -3.46 14.51
C GLY A 31 4.32 -3.07 15.99
N MET A 32 3.36 -2.28 16.49
CA MET A 32 3.34 -1.81 17.89
C MET A 32 3.18 -2.92 18.93
N ASP A 33 2.82 -4.14 18.52
CA ASP A 33 2.88 -5.33 19.39
C ASP A 33 4.32 -5.66 19.82
N ALA A 34 5.33 -5.17 19.10
CA ALA A 34 6.75 -5.25 19.48
C ALA A 34 7.21 -4.06 20.35
N LYS A 35 6.28 -3.20 20.80
CA LYS A 35 6.54 -2.05 21.68
C LYS A 35 7.59 -1.10 21.07
N GLN A 36 8.67 -0.77 21.84
CA GLN A 36 9.77 0.10 21.38
C GLN A 36 10.51 -0.44 20.16
N ASP A 37 10.42 -1.74 19.86
CA ASP A 37 11.07 -2.41 18.76
C ASP A 37 10.20 -2.45 17.47
N ALA A 38 9.06 -1.74 17.43
CA ALA A 38 8.16 -1.67 16.28
C ALA A 38 8.85 -1.23 14.97
N TRP A 39 9.88 -0.37 15.06
CA TRP A 39 10.69 0.03 13.92
C TRP A 39 11.50 -1.12 13.32
N ILE A 40 11.96 -2.09 14.16
CA ILE A 40 12.66 -3.30 13.68
C ILE A 40 11.69 -4.18 12.88
N VAL A 41 10.43 -4.29 13.31
CA VAL A 41 9.37 -4.99 12.56
C VAL A 41 9.22 -4.37 11.16
N THR A 42 9.17 -3.04 11.09
CA THR A 42 9.05 -2.31 9.81
C THR A 42 10.25 -2.56 8.90
N LEU A 43 11.48 -2.45 9.41
CA LEU A 43 12.70 -2.69 8.61
C LEU A 43 12.81 -4.15 8.14
N THR A 44 12.54 -5.09 9.05
CA THR A 44 12.59 -6.53 8.72
C THR A 44 11.51 -6.90 7.71
N GLY A 45 10.28 -6.38 7.89
CA GLY A 45 9.19 -6.56 6.93
C GLY A 45 9.52 -5.98 5.55
N CYS A 46 10.15 -4.81 5.50
CA CYS A 46 10.63 -4.21 4.26
C CYS A 46 11.69 -5.07 3.57
N LEU A 47 12.70 -5.53 4.30
CA LEU A 47 13.77 -6.36 3.74
C LEU A 47 13.20 -7.66 3.14
N ILE A 48 12.35 -8.37 3.88
CA ILE A 48 11.69 -9.58 3.39
C ILE A 48 10.79 -9.25 2.20
N GLY A 49 10.03 -8.15 2.26
CA GLY A 49 9.17 -7.67 1.18
C GLY A 49 9.94 -7.37 -0.10
N ILE A 50 11.10 -6.69 -0.02
CA ILE A 50 11.98 -6.40 -1.17
C ILE A 50 12.52 -7.70 -1.77
N LEU A 51 13.04 -8.61 -0.94
CA LEU A 51 13.55 -9.91 -1.39
C LEU A 51 12.46 -10.74 -2.07
N PHE A 52 11.31 -10.83 -1.44
CA PHE A 52 10.16 -11.54 -2.00
C PHE A 52 9.72 -10.93 -3.33
N PHE A 53 9.56 -9.60 -3.38
CA PHE A 53 9.16 -8.91 -4.61
C PHE A 53 10.17 -9.11 -5.74
N ALA A 54 11.46 -9.05 -5.46
CA ALA A 54 12.51 -9.24 -6.45
C ALA A 54 12.55 -10.67 -7.01
N ILE A 55 12.28 -11.67 -6.17
CA ILE A 55 12.34 -13.09 -6.55
C ILE A 55 11.05 -13.50 -7.26
N VAL A 56 9.88 -13.27 -6.67
CA VAL A 56 8.61 -13.83 -7.13
C VAL A 56 7.89 -12.90 -8.10
N PRO A 57 7.32 -11.74 -7.74
CA PRO A 57 6.71 -10.84 -8.72
C PRO A 57 7.69 -10.34 -9.78
N GLY A 58 8.92 -10.03 -9.39
CA GLY A 58 9.97 -9.61 -10.32
C GLY A 58 10.45 -10.74 -11.23
N GLY A 59 10.48 -11.98 -10.75
CA GLY A 59 10.73 -13.17 -11.57
C GLY A 59 9.62 -13.38 -12.60
N LEU A 60 8.36 -13.29 -12.21
CA LEU A 60 7.20 -13.32 -13.11
C LEU A 60 7.24 -12.20 -14.14
N TYR A 61 7.56 -10.97 -13.71
CA TYR A 61 7.72 -9.84 -14.61
C TYR A 61 8.84 -10.05 -15.65
N ARG A 62 9.98 -10.63 -15.28
CA ARG A 62 11.06 -10.99 -16.24
C ARG A 62 10.63 -12.06 -17.24
N LEU A 63 9.72 -12.96 -16.85
CA LEU A 63 9.16 -13.97 -17.76
C LEU A 63 8.13 -13.37 -18.72
N TYR A 64 7.36 -12.36 -18.27
CA TYR A 64 6.23 -11.77 -19.01
C TYR A 64 6.22 -10.23 -18.90
N PRO A 65 7.24 -9.49 -19.42
CA PRO A 65 7.45 -8.06 -19.13
C PRO A 65 6.45 -7.10 -19.77
N SER A 66 5.56 -7.60 -20.64
CA SER A 66 4.55 -6.79 -21.33
C SER A 66 3.12 -7.17 -20.96
N MET A 67 2.95 -8.01 -19.95
CA MET A 67 1.65 -8.52 -19.53
C MET A 67 1.36 -8.11 -18.09
N THR A 68 0.10 -7.73 -17.83
CA THR A 68 -0.39 -7.51 -16.48
C THR A 68 -0.44 -8.82 -15.69
N PHE A 69 -0.54 -8.73 -14.36
CA PHE A 69 -0.62 -9.90 -13.49
C PHE A 69 -1.74 -10.87 -13.93
N THR A 70 -2.95 -10.37 -14.16
CA THR A 70 -4.10 -11.18 -14.58
C THR A 70 -3.92 -11.80 -15.97
N ALA A 71 -3.24 -11.10 -16.88
CA ALA A 71 -2.99 -11.60 -18.22
C ALA A 71 -1.97 -12.74 -18.23
N TYR A 72 -0.83 -12.59 -17.54
CA TYR A 72 0.15 -13.68 -17.52
C TYR A 72 -0.28 -14.88 -16.66
N THR A 73 -1.14 -14.68 -15.65
CA THR A 73 -1.72 -15.79 -14.87
C THR A 73 -2.48 -16.76 -15.79
N ARG A 74 -3.32 -16.24 -16.71
CA ARG A 74 -4.01 -17.07 -17.71
C ARG A 74 -3.02 -17.80 -18.64
N ARG A 75 -1.90 -17.17 -18.97
CA ARG A 75 -0.87 -17.80 -19.81
C ARG A 75 -0.11 -18.91 -19.07
N ILE A 76 0.08 -18.76 -17.74
CA ILE A 76 0.82 -19.72 -16.90
C ILE A 76 -0.04 -20.95 -16.59
N VAL A 77 -1.26 -20.80 -16.10
CA VAL A 77 -2.08 -21.93 -15.60
C VAL A 77 -3.24 -22.30 -16.54
N GLY A 78 -3.35 -21.64 -17.67
CA GLY A 78 -4.42 -21.89 -18.65
C GLY A 78 -5.61 -20.93 -18.52
N PRO A 79 -6.54 -20.92 -19.51
CA PRO A 79 -7.58 -19.91 -19.60
C PRO A 79 -8.57 -19.99 -18.43
N PHE A 80 -9.03 -21.19 -18.07
CA PHE A 80 -10.07 -21.37 -17.05
C PHE A 80 -9.53 -21.07 -15.63
N LEU A 81 -8.49 -21.79 -15.18
CA LEU A 81 -7.91 -21.60 -13.85
C LEU A 81 -7.30 -20.20 -13.69
N GLY A 82 -6.66 -19.70 -14.76
CA GLY A 82 -6.11 -18.36 -14.77
C GLY A 82 -7.18 -17.26 -14.73
N TRP A 83 -8.35 -17.49 -15.31
CA TRP A 83 -9.49 -16.59 -15.17
C TRP A 83 -10.02 -16.58 -13.73
N LEU A 84 -10.16 -17.76 -13.12
CA LEU A 84 -10.64 -17.89 -11.73
C LEU A 84 -9.69 -17.19 -10.73
N ILE A 85 -8.39 -17.41 -10.87
CA ILE A 85 -7.37 -16.72 -10.05
C ILE A 85 -7.44 -15.20 -10.30
N GLY A 86 -7.49 -14.78 -11.57
CA GLY A 86 -7.60 -13.36 -11.92
C GLY A 86 -8.85 -12.70 -11.33
N PHE A 87 -9.99 -13.40 -11.33
CA PHE A 87 -11.22 -12.94 -10.71
C PHE A 87 -11.09 -12.82 -9.18
N GLY A 88 -10.42 -13.79 -8.54
CA GLY A 88 -10.06 -13.68 -7.13
C GLY A 88 -9.23 -12.42 -6.81
N TYR A 89 -8.24 -12.07 -7.66
CA TYR A 89 -7.47 -10.83 -7.50
C TYR A 89 -8.28 -9.56 -7.79
N LEU A 90 -9.21 -9.60 -8.74
CA LEU A 90 -10.16 -8.49 -8.95
C LEU A 90 -10.93 -8.19 -7.66
N LEU A 91 -11.53 -9.21 -7.06
CA LEU A 91 -12.27 -9.07 -5.81
C LEU A 91 -11.36 -8.63 -4.65
N TYR A 92 -10.17 -9.19 -4.57
CA TYR A 92 -9.19 -8.84 -3.56
C TYR A 92 -8.77 -7.36 -3.64
N PHE A 93 -8.46 -6.86 -4.83
CA PHE A 93 -8.09 -5.45 -5.01
C PHE A 93 -9.26 -4.51 -4.69
N MET A 94 -10.48 -4.85 -5.08
CA MET A 94 -11.67 -4.09 -4.70
C MET A 94 -11.89 -4.09 -3.19
N TYR A 95 -11.73 -5.25 -2.54
CA TYR A 95 -11.86 -5.38 -1.10
C TYR A 95 -10.84 -4.51 -0.35
N ILE A 96 -9.56 -4.54 -0.77
CA ILE A 96 -8.53 -3.71 -0.14
C ILE A 96 -8.74 -2.22 -0.42
N ALA A 97 -9.21 -1.83 -1.62
CA ALA A 97 -9.63 -0.46 -1.90
C ALA A 97 -10.73 -0.01 -0.93
N SER A 98 -11.73 -0.87 -0.68
CA SER A 98 -12.84 -0.59 0.24
C SER A 98 -12.35 -0.46 1.69
N ARG A 99 -11.43 -1.32 2.14
CA ARG A 99 -10.84 -1.22 3.47
C ARG A 99 -10.10 0.09 3.68
N ASN A 100 -9.23 0.45 2.73
CA ASN A 100 -8.50 1.72 2.82
C ASN A 100 -9.42 2.95 2.72
N THR A 101 -10.54 2.85 1.98
CA THR A 101 -11.58 3.89 1.96
C THR A 101 -12.24 4.00 3.34
N ARG A 102 -12.50 2.88 4.01
CA ARG A 102 -13.04 2.87 5.39
C ARG A 102 -12.05 3.47 6.39
N ASP A 103 -10.77 3.06 6.35
CA ASP A 103 -9.72 3.65 7.20
C ASP A 103 -9.66 5.17 7.06
N PHE A 104 -9.73 5.66 5.81
CA PHE A 104 -9.75 7.08 5.51
C PHE A 104 -10.95 7.80 6.13
N MET A 105 -12.16 7.24 5.97
CA MET A 105 -13.38 7.84 6.53
C MET A 105 -13.37 7.84 8.06
N ASP A 106 -12.99 6.71 8.67
CA ASP A 106 -12.93 6.57 10.13
C ASP A 106 -11.96 7.58 10.76
N LEU A 107 -10.78 7.80 10.13
CA LEU A 107 -9.84 8.78 10.64
C LEU A 107 -10.35 10.22 10.46
N LEU A 108 -10.93 10.58 9.32
CA LEU A 108 -11.44 11.93 9.10
C LEU A 108 -12.57 12.27 10.09
N ILE A 109 -13.46 11.33 10.38
CA ILE A 109 -14.52 11.51 11.37
C ILE A 109 -13.89 11.71 12.75
N ALA A 110 -12.94 10.85 13.13
CA ALA A 110 -12.29 10.93 14.44
C ALA A 110 -11.46 12.21 14.64
N ALA A 111 -10.93 12.79 13.55
CA ALA A 111 -9.97 13.88 13.63
C ALA A 111 -10.58 15.28 13.44
N ALA A 112 -11.60 15.45 12.57
CA ALA A 112 -12.05 16.77 12.17
C ALA A 112 -13.51 16.87 11.69
N TYR A 113 -14.16 15.75 11.35
CA TYR A 113 -15.45 15.76 10.65
C TYR A 113 -16.50 14.89 11.36
N ASP A 114 -16.61 15.01 12.68
CA ASP A 114 -17.51 14.23 13.56
C ASP A 114 -18.99 14.36 13.19
N ALA A 115 -19.41 15.52 12.69
CA ALA A 115 -20.77 15.79 12.23
C ALA A 115 -21.02 15.41 10.75
N THR A 116 -19.99 15.01 9.98
CA THR A 116 -20.14 14.72 8.55
C THR A 116 -20.50 13.24 8.33
N PRO A 117 -21.58 12.93 7.60
CA PRO A 117 -21.90 11.55 7.28
C PRO A 117 -20.76 10.84 6.55
N MET A 118 -20.39 9.66 6.99
CA MET A 118 -19.30 8.83 6.43
C MET A 118 -19.43 8.67 4.91
N PHE A 119 -20.65 8.45 4.41
CA PHE A 119 -20.94 8.35 2.99
C PHE A 119 -20.41 9.55 2.18
N VAL A 120 -20.58 10.78 2.69
CA VAL A 120 -20.14 12.02 2.01
C VAL A 120 -18.62 12.02 1.83
N LEU A 121 -17.87 11.67 2.89
CA LEU A 121 -16.40 11.60 2.84
C LEU A 121 -15.93 10.56 1.83
N GLY A 122 -16.56 9.38 1.81
CA GLY A 122 -16.28 8.31 0.86
C GLY A 122 -16.54 8.71 -0.59
N VAL A 123 -17.68 9.38 -0.84
CA VAL A 123 -18.04 9.89 -2.18
C VAL A 123 -16.99 10.86 -2.69
N PHE A 124 -16.60 11.87 -1.91
CA PHE A 124 -15.61 12.86 -2.34
C PHE A 124 -14.26 12.20 -2.67
N MET A 125 -13.79 11.28 -1.81
CA MET A 125 -12.54 10.56 -2.06
C MET A 125 -12.62 9.73 -3.35
N LEU A 126 -13.67 8.92 -3.52
CA LEU A 126 -13.79 8.03 -4.67
C LEU A 126 -14.09 8.76 -5.98
N VAL A 127 -14.78 9.90 -5.95
CA VAL A 127 -14.94 10.76 -7.12
C VAL A 127 -13.60 11.35 -7.55
N ALA A 128 -12.79 11.84 -6.61
CA ALA A 128 -11.45 12.36 -6.91
C ALA A 128 -10.52 11.25 -7.46
N VAL A 129 -10.54 10.07 -6.84
CA VAL A 129 -9.80 8.89 -7.31
C VAL A 129 -10.28 8.44 -8.69
N GLY A 130 -11.59 8.34 -8.90
CA GLY A 130 -12.17 7.95 -10.19
C GLY A 130 -11.85 8.96 -11.29
N TYR A 131 -11.86 10.25 -10.98
CA TYR A 131 -11.48 11.30 -11.91
C TYR A 131 -10.04 11.12 -12.41
N ILE A 132 -9.06 11.00 -11.51
CA ILE A 132 -7.66 10.87 -11.91
C ILE A 132 -7.39 9.55 -12.67
N ILE A 133 -8.05 8.45 -12.32
CA ILE A 133 -7.96 7.18 -13.07
C ILE A 133 -8.52 7.35 -14.48
N SER A 134 -9.62 8.11 -14.65
CA SER A 134 -10.21 8.36 -15.96
C SER A 134 -9.31 9.19 -16.89
N LEU A 135 -8.37 9.97 -16.34
CA LEU A 135 -7.37 10.72 -17.12
C LEU A 135 -6.25 9.82 -17.65
N GLY A 136 -6.02 8.64 -17.05
CA GLY A 136 -5.07 7.65 -17.51
C GLY A 136 -3.89 7.43 -16.56
N ILE A 137 -3.16 6.34 -16.80
CA ILE A 137 -2.09 5.88 -15.91
C ILE A 137 -0.89 6.85 -15.87
N GLU A 138 -0.61 7.52 -16.97
CA GLU A 138 0.47 8.49 -17.06
C GLU A 138 0.19 9.72 -16.20
N VAL A 139 -1.06 10.24 -16.28
CA VAL A 139 -1.49 11.38 -15.45
C VAL A 139 -1.47 10.99 -13.98
N TYR A 140 -1.99 9.80 -13.63
CA TYR A 140 -1.96 9.29 -12.26
C TYR A 140 -0.53 9.27 -11.70
N ALA A 141 0.43 8.72 -12.45
CA ALA A 141 1.82 8.62 -12.02
C ALA A 141 2.53 9.98 -11.92
N ARG A 142 2.25 10.92 -12.84
CA ARG A 142 2.79 12.30 -12.79
C ARG A 142 2.26 13.07 -11.59
N THR A 143 0.96 12.92 -11.29
CA THR A 143 0.33 13.50 -10.11
C THR A 143 0.95 12.94 -8.84
N ALA A 144 1.25 11.63 -8.80
CA ALA A 144 1.95 11.01 -7.68
C ALA A 144 3.31 11.66 -7.41
N PHE A 145 4.06 12.06 -8.42
CA PHE A 145 5.35 12.73 -8.24
C PHE A 145 5.20 14.11 -7.58
N ILE A 146 4.21 14.89 -7.97
CA ILE A 146 3.96 16.22 -7.37
C ILE A 146 3.61 16.05 -5.88
N PHE A 147 2.67 15.18 -5.57
CA PHE A 147 2.26 14.93 -4.19
C PHE A 147 3.34 14.26 -3.34
N PHE A 148 4.22 13.46 -3.96
CA PHE A 148 5.38 12.91 -3.27
C PHE A 148 6.32 14.00 -2.76
N LEU A 149 6.62 15.02 -3.59
CA LEU A 149 7.44 16.15 -3.16
C LEU A 149 6.79 16.92 -2.01
N MET A 150 5.47 17.14 -2.09
CA MET A 150 4.72 17.79 -1.01
C MET A 150 4.78 16.96 0.28
N CYS A 151 4.55 15.65 0.20
CA CYS A 151 4.66 14.75 1.37
C CYS A 151 6.07 14.74 1.96
N CYS A 152 7.12 14.73 1.15
CA CYS A 152 8.50 14.85 1.65
C CYS A 152 8.70 16.17 2.43
N GLY A 153 8.20 17.28 1.91
CA GLY A 153 8.22 18.57 2.62
C GLY A 153 7.49 18.52 3.96
N VAL A 154 6.31 17.90 3.99
CA VAL A 154 5.53 17.69 5.21
C VAL A 154 6.26 16.81 6.22
N PHE A 155 6.89 15.71 5.79
CA PHE A 155 7.69 14.87 6.69
C PHE A 155 8.88 15.61 7.28
N ILE A 156 9.61 16.40 6.47
CA ILE A 156 10.71 17.24 6.96
C ILE A 156 10.18 18.24 7.99
N PHE A 157 9.06 18.89 7.70
CA PHE A 157 8.45 19.84 8.62
C PHE A 157 8.05 19.17 9.94
N ILE A 158 7.43 18.00 9.92
CA ILE A 158 7.08 17.22 11.14
C ILE A 158 8.33 16.88 11.94
N ILE A 159 9.40 16.41 11.29
CA ILE A 159 10.66 16.08 11.97
C ILE A 159 11.22 17.31 12.67
N LEU A 160 11.29 18.46 12.00
CA LEU A 160 11.78 19.71 12.58
C LEU A 160 10.94 20.14 13.79
N LEU A 161 9.61 20.06 13.69
CA LEU A 161 8.72 20.38 14.81
C LEU A 161 8.97 19.48 16.02
N VAL A 162 9.12 18.18 15.81
CA VAL A 162 9.39 17.22 16.89
C VAL A 162 10.74 17.46 17.54
N LEU A 163 11.78 17.76 16.74
CA LEU A 163 13.12 18.05 17.26
C LEU A 163 13.19 19.36 18.04
N LEU A 164 12.36 20.34 17.69
CA LEU A 164 12.25 21.64 18.38
C LEU A 164 11.32 21.60 19.59
N SER A 165 10.59 20.51 19.78
CA SER A 165 9.65 20.36 20.90
C SER A 165 10.33 19.76 22.13
N ASP A 166 10.01 20.27 23.30
CA ASP A 166 10.46 19.72 24.60
C ASP A 166 9.74 18.41 24.98
N LEU A 167 8.76 17.97 24.18
CA LEU A 167 7.95 16.78 24.46
C LEU A 167 8.57 15.48 23.97
N SER A 168 9.59 15.56 23.11
CA SER A 168 10.24 14.39 22.53
C SER A 168 11.33 13.83 23.43
N ASP A 169 11.12 12.62 23.96
CA ASP A 169 12.12 11.88 24.71
C ASP A 169 12.54 10.61 23.98
N PHE A 170 13.66 10.69 23.26
CA PHE A 170 14.20 9.57 22.49
C PHE A 170 14.74 8.42 23.35
N ARG A 171 14.90 8.61 24.68
CA ARG A 171 15.27 7.51 25.61
C ARG A 171 14.19 6.46 25.71
N ARG A 172 12.93 6.80 25.40
CA ARG A 172 11.78 5.88 25.39
C ARG A 172 11.88 4.77 24.33
N ILE A 173 12.80 4.90 23.38
CA ILE A 173 13.08 3.87 22.37
C ILE A 173 13.98 2.75 22.94
N GLN A 174 14.62 2.99 24.07
CA GLN A 174 15.47 2.02 24.75
C GLN A 174 14.69 1.25 25.83
N PRO A 175 15.11 0.02 26.19
CA PRO A 175 16.21 -0.74 25.60
C PRO A 175 15.80 -1.41 24.27
N VAL A 176 16.67 -1.34 23.26
CA VAL A 176 16.44 -2.05 21.98
C VAL A 176 16.59 -3.54 22.22
N LEU A 177 15.62 -4.33 21.72
CA LEU A 177 15.54 -5.79 21.92
C LEU A 177 15.61 -6.22 23.41
N GLY A 178 15.08 -5.39 24.31
CA GLY A 178 15.10 -5.70 25.75
C GLY A 178 14.32 -6.96 26.13
N GLU A 179 13.31 -7.33 25.36
CA GLU A 179 12.55 -8.59 25.47
C GLU A 179 13.01 -9.66 24.44
N GLY A 180 14.14 -9.42 23.76
CA GLY A 180 14.68 -10.27 22.70
C GLY A 180 13.92 -10.20 21.39
N TRP A 181 14.17 -11.13 20.48
CA TRP A 181 13.58 -11.19 19.14
C TRP A 181 12.14 -11.69 19.08
N HIS A 182 11.66 -12.36 20.11
CA HIS A 182 10.34 -13.01 20.10
C HIS A 182 9.19 -12.05 19.85
N PRO A 183 9.08 -10.85 20.48
CA PRO A 183 8.04 -9.88 20.19
C PRO A 183 8.10 -9.36 18.76
N VAL A 184 9.31 -9.17 18.22
CA VAL A 184 9.52 -8.70 16.85
C VAL A 184 8.97 -9.71 15.83
N TRP A 185 9.32 -11.02 15.97
CA TRP A 185 8.82 -12.06 15.09
C TRP A 185 7.30 -12.23 15.19
N LYS A 186 6.75 -12.13 16.40
CA LYS A 186 5.31 -12.22 16.62
C LYS A 186 4.56 -11.06 15.96
N ALA A 187 5.08 -9.84 16.02
CA ALA A 187 4.49 -8.67 15.38
C ALA A 187 4.71 -8.67 13.86
N LEU A 188 5.83 -9.25 13.40
CA LEU A 188 6.16 -9.37 11.98
C LEU A 188 5.21 -10.34 11.28
N PHE A 189 4.95 -11.51 11.85
CA PHE A 189 4.13 -12.53 11.19
C PHE A 189 2.73 -12.64 11.83
N PRO A 190 1.65 -12.53 11.00
CA PRO A 190 1.67 -12.26 9.56
C PRO A 190 1.62 -10.77 9.21
N THR A 191 1.22 -9.90 10.15
CA THR A 191 0.77 -8.53 9.88
C THR A 191 1.87 -7.65 9.33
N GLY A 192 3.02 -7.54 9.99
CA GLY A 192 4.14 -6.70 9.54
C GLY A 192 4.76 -7.17 8.20
N LEU A 193 4.60 -8.46 7.85
CA LEU A 193 5.03 -8.99 6.57
C LEU A 193 4.05 -8.64 5.44
N THR A 194 2.74 -8.75 5.71
CA THR A 194 1.70 -8.57 4.70
C THR A 194 1.35 -7.11 4.46
N PHE A 195 1.41 -6.28 5.49
CA PHE A 195 1.07 -4.86 5.46
C PHE A 195 2.23 -4.01 6.00
N PRO A 196 2.72 -3.00 5.28
CA PRO A 196 2.31 -2.59 3.93
C PRO A 196 3.07 -3.31 2.80
N PHE A 197 4.16 -4.05 3.09
CA PHE A 197 5.14 -4.49 2.08
C PHE A 197 4.65 -5.66 1.21
N GLY A 198 3.82 -6.56 1.72
CA GLY A 198 3.21 -7.65 0.94
C GLY A 198 2.18 -7.14 -0.08
N GLU A 199 1.54 -5.99 0.19
CA GLU A 199 0.60 -5.36 -0.74
C GLU A 199 1.23 -4.93 -2.06
N MET A 200 2.58 -4.91 -2.14
CA MET A 200 3.31 -4.63 -3.36
C MET A 200 2.98 -5.56 -4.53
N ILE A 201 2.34 -6.69 -4.29
CA ILE A 201 1.82 -7.56 -5.37
C ILE A 201 0.94 -6.79 -6.36
N VAL A 202 0.20 -5.77 -5.92
CA VAL A 202 -0.63 -4.94 -6.77
C VAL A 202 0.17 -4.22 -7.86
N MET A 203 1.45 -3.90 -7.59
CA MET A 203 2.32 -3.24 -8.57
C MET A 203 2.62 -4.11 -9.78
N ALA A 204 2.44 -5.43 -9.71
CA ALA A 204 2.53 -6.32 -10.86
C ALA A 204 1.49 -6.01 -11.97
N MET A 205 0.41 -5.28 -11.65
CA MET A 205 -0.55 -4.76 -12.62
C MET A 205 0.00 -3.56 -13.43
N PHE A 206 0.95 -2.81 -12.85
CA PHE A 206 1.42 -1.52 -13.39
C PHE A 206 2.83 -1.57 -13.98
N LEU A 207 3.68 -2.52 -13.56
CA LEU A 207 5.05 -2.68 -14.11
C LEU A 207 5.13 -2.77 -15.63
N PRO A 208 4.17 -3.38 -16.37
CA PRO A 208 4.21 -3.42 -17.84
C PRO A 208 4.19 -2.05 -18.50
N TYR A 209 3.65 -1.03 -17.83
CA TYR A 209 3.56 0.35 -18.33
C TYR A 209 4.85 1.16 -18.13
N LEU A 210 5.84 0.62 -17.39
CA LEU A 210 7.14 1.29 -17.19
C LEU A 210 7.92 1.35 -18.50
N ASN A 211 8.34 2.56 -18.92
CA ASN A 211 9.09 2.78 -20.15
C ASN A 211 10.52 2.19 -20.09
N GLN A 212 11.17 2.20 -18.92
CA GLN A 212 12.50 1.65 -18.68
C GLN A 212 12.41 0.34 -17.87
N LYS A 213 11.92 -0.72 -18.51
CA LYS A 213 11.60 -2.00 -17.87
C LYS A 213 12.75 -2.61 -17.06
N TYR A 214 14.01 -2.41 -17.48
CA TYR A 214 15.20 -2.92 -16.79
C TYR A 214 15.44 -2.27 -15.42
N LYS A 215 14.86 -1.09 -15.16
CA LYS A 215 14.96 -0.39 -13.87
C LYS A 215 13.88 -0.80 -12.87
N ALA A 216 12.87 -1.57 -13.28
CA ALA A 216 11.68 -1.86 -12.47
C ALA A 216 12.03 -2.32 -11.05
N LEU A 217 12.90 -3.31 -10.89
CA LEU A 217 13.24 -3.86 -9.57
C LEU A 217 14.02 -2.89 -8.69
N ARG A 218 14.95 -2.11 -9.30
CA ARG A 218 15.72 -1.10 -8.54
C ARG A 218 14.82 0.02 -8.03
N ILE A 219 13.90 0.48 -8.89
CA ILE A 219 12.93 1.53 -8.54
C ILE A 219 12.02 1.05 -7.40
N THR A 220 11.47 -0.15 -7.55
CA THR A 220 10.58 -0.75 -6.54
C THR A 220 11.29 -0.94 -5.21
N ALA A 221 12.50 -1.52 -5.21
CA ALA A 221 13.28 -1.72 -3.98
C ALA A 221 13.65 -0.37 -3.31
N GLY A 222 14.07 0.62 -4.09
CA GLY A 222 14.39 1.95 -3.56
C GLY A 222 13.18 2.67 -2.96
N ALA A 223 12.02 2.58 -3.62
CA ALA A 223 10.78 3.15 -3.12
C ALA A 223 10.30 2.47 -1.82
N MET A 224 10.37 1.13 -1.76
CA MET A 224 10.07 0.37 -0.54
C MET A 224 11.00 0.74 0.61
N ALA A 225 12.31 0.85 0.34
CA ALA A 225 13.29 1.25 1.35
C ALA A 225 13.04 2.67 1.88
N LEU A 226 12.76 3.63 1.00
CA LEU A 226 12.40 5.00 1.43
C LEU A 226 11.11 4.99 2.27
N SER A 227 10.09 4.26 1.85
CA SER A 227 8.84 4.14 2.61
C SER A 227 9.07 3.56 4.00
N ALA A 228 9.91 2.52 4.12
CA ALA A 228 10.26 1.94 5.41
C ALA A 228 10.99 2.93 6.32
N ILE A 229 11.92 3.73 5.78
CA ILE A 229 12.60 4.78 6.54
C ILE A 229 11.58 5.80 7.06
N LEU A 230 10.66 6.28 6.22
CA LEU A 230 9.64 7.25 6.62
C LEU A 230 8.68 6.67 7.68
N LEU A 231 8.29 5.39 7.55
CA LEU A 231 7.48 4.70 8.55
C LEU A 231 8.22 4.49 9.87
N CYS A 232 9.53 4.19 9.84
CA CYS A 232 10.36 4.12 11.05
C CYS A 232 10.45 5.48 11.74
N ILE A 233 10.62 6.57 10.99
CA ILE A 233 10.62 7.93 11.53
C ILE A 233 9.28 8.23 12.20
N ALA A 234 8.16 7.90 11.57
CA ALA A 234 6.84 8.05 12.18
C ALA A 234 6.70 7.23 13.48
N THR A 235 7.22 6.00 13.51
CA THR A 235 7.25 5.15 14.72
C THR A 235 8.11 5.78 15.82
N PHE A 236 9.30 6.31 15.49
CA PHE A 236 10.15 7.01 16.45
C PHE A 236 9.47 8.27 17.02
N ILE A 237 8.79 9.04 16.19
CA ILE A 237 7.99 10.19 16.63
C ILE A 237 6.92 9.74 17.61
N ASN A 238 6.16 8.72 17.26
CA ASN A 238 5.07 8.22 18.09
C ASN A 238 5.58 7.76 19.47
N ILE A 239 6.68 7.00 19.53
CA ILE A 239 7.22 6.48 20.78
C ILE A 239 7.88 7.61 21.58
N SER A 240 8.62 8.50 20.95
CA SER A 240 9.29 9.59 21.68
C SER A 240 8.33 10.59 22.31
N VAL A 241 7.22 10.90 21.64
CA VAL A 241 6.21 11.86 22.12
C VAL A 241 5.21 11.21 23.08
N LEU A 242 4.63 10.06 22.70
CA LEU A 242 3.55 9.43 23.47
C LEU A 242 4.04 8.43 24.52
N GLY A 243 5.22 7.85 24.31
CA GLY A 243 5.64 6.64 24.99
C GLY A 243 4.97 5.38 24.41
N VAL A 244 5.57 4.21 24.67
CA VAL A 244 5.13 2.92 24.12
C VAL A 244 3.68 2.59 24.48
N GLU A 245 3.29 2.83 25.74
CA GLU A 245 1.96 2.42 26.23
C GLU A 245 0.82 3.17 25.53
N ILE A 246 0.95 4.49 25.37
CA ILE A 246 -0.08 5.30 24.71
C ILE A 246 -0.03 5.05 23.19
N ALA A 247 1.17 4.99 22.60
CA ALA A 247 1.33 4.75 21.17
C ALA A 247 0.75 3.40 20.72
N SER A 248 0.86 2.35 21.55
CA SER A 248 0.30 1.02 21.25
C SER A 248 -1.22 0.94 21.36
N ARG A 249 -1.84 1.79 22.17
CA ARG A 249 -3.30 1.84 22.38
C ARG A 249 -4.00 2.85 21.46
N ALA A 250 -3.25 3.81 20.92
CA ALA A 250 -3.81 4.83 20.05
C ALA A 250 -4.26 4.23 18.72
N THR A 251 -5.48 4.52 18.28
CA THR A 251 -5.99 4.14 16.96
C THR A 251 -5.17 4.77 15.84
N PHE A 252 -4.77 6.03 16.03
CA PHE A 252 -3.99 6.81 15.08
C PHE A 252 -2.82 7.51 15.80
N PRO A 253 -1.70 6.78 16.06
CA PRO A 253 -0.62 7.29 16.90
C PRO A 253 0.01 8.59 16.41
N LEU A 254 0.27 8.73 15.10
CA LEU A 254 0.89 9.93 14.55
C LEU A 254 0.00 11.17 14.71
N PHE A 255 -1.30 11.02 14.50
CA PHE A 255 -2.27 12.08 14.75
C PHE A 255 -2.27 12.49 16.24
N THR A 256 -2.33 11.50 17.14
CA THR A 256 -2.27 11.73 18.58
C THR A 256 -0.95 12.37 19.02
N SER A 257 0.17 12.02 18.40
CA SER A 257 1.48 12.60 18.69
C SER A 257 1.51 14.09 18.37
N LEU A 258 1.09 14.46 17.15
CA LEU A 258 1.17 15.85 16.71
C LEU A 258 0.10 16.74 17.36
N SER A 259 -1.06 16.20 17.72
CA SER A 259 -2.07 16.96 18.49
C SER A 259 -1.61 17.37 19.90
N ARG A 260 -0.58 16.69 20.45
CA ARG A 260 0.04 17.04 21.74
C ARG A 260 1.16 18.06 21.62
N LEU A 261 1.73 18.24 20.44
CA LEU A 261 2.77 19.24 20.21
C LEU A 261 2.13 20.62 20.18
N ARG A 262 2.32 21.38 21.26
CA ARG A 262 1.95 22.81 21.33
C ARG A 262 3.26 23.59 21.29
N LEU A 263 3.63 24.08 20.13
CA LEU A 263 4.77 24.97 19.95
C LEU A 263 4.27 26.40 19.92
N ALA A 264 4.34 27.08 21.07
CA ALA A 264 3.90 28.45 21.29
C ALA A 264 2.44 28.71 20.82
N GLU A 265 1.88 29.88 21.12
CA GLU A 265 0.51 30.26 20.72
C GLU A 265 0.29 30.32 19.19
N ILE A 266 1.36 30.23 18.40
CA ILE A 266 1.35 30.45 16.94
C ILE A 266 0.93 29.18 16.16
N VAL A 267 1.14 27.97 16.69
CA VAL A 267 0.83 26.72 15.94
C VAL A 267 -0.14 25.88 16.75
N GLN A 268 -1.41 26.22 16.68
CA GLN A 268 -2.46 25.58 17.47
C GLN A 268 -3.08 24.33 16.81
N ARG A 269 -2.80 24.03 15.51
CA ARG A 269 -3.47 22.95 14.74
C ARG A 269 -2.50 22.16 13.89
N LEU A 270 -1.51 21.53 14.54
CA LEU A 270 -0.56 20.61 13.89
C LEU A 270 -1.22 19.31 13.42
N ASP A 271 -2.34 18.95 13.99
CA ASP A 271 -3.19 17.85 13.58
C ASP A 271 -3.60 17.94 12.10
N SER A 272 -3.87 19.14 11.58
CA SER A 272 -4.21 19.36 10.19
C SER A 272 -3.10 18.95 9.21
N VAL A 273 -1.83 19.00 9.63
CA VAL A 273 -0.69 18.57 8.82
C VAL A 273 -0.71 17.04 8.60
N VAL A 274 -1.07 16.28 9.65
CA VAL A 274 -1.23 14.83 9.55
C VAL A 274 -2.41 14.48 8.67
N LEU A 275 -3.53 15.21 8.81
CA LEU A 275 -4.71 15.01 7.96
C LEU A 275 -4.39 15.22 6.48
N PHE A 276 -3.61 16.25 6.17
CA PHE A 276 -3.15 16.50 4.80
C PHE A 276 -2.31 15.34 4.27
N LEU A 277 -1.34 14.86 5.05
CA LEU A 277 -0.50 13.73 4.68
C LEU A 277 -1.36 12.47 4.45
N LEU A 278 -2.30 12.20 5.36
CA LEU A 278 -3.19 11.06 5.25
C LEU A 278 -4.08 11.12 4.01
N ILE A 279 -4.72 12.27 3.74
CA ILE A 279 -5.60 12.43 2.58
C ILE A 279 -4.83 12.07 1.31
N ILE A 280 -3.61 12.59 1.15
CA ILE A 280 -2.78 12.32 -0.02
C ILE A 280 -2.37 10.85 -0.09
N THR A 281 -1.81 10.30 0.98
CA THR A 281 -1.29 8.93 0.95
C THR A 281 -2.42 7.91 0.79
N SER A 282 -3.57 8.13 1.44
CA SER A 282 -4.77 7.31 1.25
C SER A 282 -5.33 7.41 -0.16
N PHE A 283 -5.35 8.61 -0.76
CA PHE A 283 -5.77 8.81 -2.15
C PHE A 283 -4.98 7.90 -3.11
N PHE A 284 -3.64 7.86 -2.97
CA PHE A 284 -2.82 7.00 -3.82
C PHE A 284 -2.95 5.52 -3.47
N LYS A 285 -3.19 5.18 -2.23
CA LYS A 285 -3.39 3.77 -1.83
C LYS A 285 -4.73 3.23 -2.32
N ILE A 286 -5.82 3.93 -2.06
CA ILE A 286 -7.16 3.60 -2.55
C ILE A 286 -7.16 3.55 -4.08
N GLY A 287 -6.60 4.59 -4.70
CA GLY A 287 -6.53 4.73 -6.15
C GLY A 287 -5.73 3.61 -6.82
N THR A 288 -4.63 3.18 -6.23
CA THR A 288 -3.82 2.06 -6.76
C THR A 288 -4.61 0.75 -6.76
N PHE A 289 -5.27 0.40 -5.68
CA PHE A 289 -6.07 -0.82 -5.61
C PHE A 289 -7.31 -0.75 -6.49
N MET A 290 -8.01 0.38 -6.51
CA MET A 290 -9.14 0.61 -7.40
C MET A 290 -8.73 0.53 -8.86
N PHE A 291 -7.60 1.14 -9.25
CA PHE A 291 -7.10 1.09 -10.62
C PHE A 291 -6.67 -0.34 -11.01
N ALA A 292 -6.01 -1.07 -10.11
CA ALA A 292 -5.65 -2.46 -10.33
C ALA A 292 -6.89 -3.34 -10.55
N SER A 293 -7.96 -3.13 -9.79
CA SER A 293 -9.23 -3.85 -9.97
C SER A 293 -9.89 -3.51 -11.31
N ILE A 294 -9.86 -2.25 -11.73
CA ILE A 294 -10.36 -1.80 -13.03
C ILE A 294 -9.59 -2.48 -14.17
N LEU A 295 -8.25 -2.52 -14.10
CA LEU A 295 -7.41 -3.19 -15.09
C LEU A 295 -7.63 -4.71 -15.10
N ALA A 296 -7.82 -5.32 -13.93
CA ALA A 296 -8.14 -6.74 -13.82
C ALA A 296 -9.50 -7.06 -14.47
N ALA A 297 -10.53 -6.25 -14.21
CA ALA A 297 -11.83 -6.39 -14.84
C ALA A 297 -11.76 -6.19 -16.36
N HIS A 298 -11.03 -5.18 -16.82
CA HIS A 298 -10.79 -4.93 -18.25
C HIS A 298 -10.17 -6.15 -18.94
N ASP A 299 -9.14 -6.76 -18.34
CA ASP A 299 -8.47 -7.96 -18.85
C ASP A 299 -9.38 -9.19 -18.88
N LEU A 300 -10.15 -9.42 -17.80
CA LEU A 300 -10.96 -10.63 -17.61
C LEU A 300 -12.21 -10.63 -18.47
N PHE A 301 -12.91 -9.49 -18.51
CA PHE A 301 -14.19 -9.35 -19.23
C PHE A 301 -14.01 -8.79 -20.63
N LYS A 302 -12.75 -8.53 -21.06
CA LYS A 302 -12.41 -7.99 -22.40
C LYS A 302 -13.19 -6.72 -22.74
N VAL A 303 -13.40 -5.85 -21.75
CA VAL A 303 -14.08 -4.58 -21.94
C VAL A 303 -13.25 -3.68 -22.86
N ARG A 304 -13.86 -3.06 -23.85
CA ARG A 304 -13.15 -2.27 -24.87
C ARG A 304 -12.37 -1.07 -24.29
N ASN A 305 -12.93 -0.42 -23.27
CA ASN A 305 -12.34 0.76 -22.65
C ASN A 305 -12.43 0.62 -21.11
N TYR A 306 -11.30 0.52 -20.43
CA TYR A 306 -11.27 0.37 -18.98
C TYR A 306 -11.90 1.55 -18.21
N LYS A 307 -11.92 2.74 -18.82
CA LYS A 307 -12.50 3.95 -18.20
C LYS A 307 -13.99 3.81 -17.90
N THR A 308 -14.72 2.99 -18.68
CA THR A 308 -16.15 2.73 -18.43
C THR A 308 -16.40 1.94 -17.14
N LEU A 309 -15.37 1.27 -16.61
CA LEU A 309 -15.43 0.50 -15.36
C LEU A 309 -15.16 1.35 -14.11
N VAL A 310 -14.71 2.60 -14.28
CA VAL A 310 -14.35 3.48 -13.15
C VAL A 310 -15.54 3.71 -12.22
N MET A 311 -16.68 4.11 -12.79
CA MET A 311 -17.88 4.40 -12.01
C MET A 311 -18.47 3.15 -11.34
N PRO A 312 -18.75 2.04 -12.04
CA PRO A 312 -19.34 0.85 -11.38
C PRO A 312 -18.43 0.26 -10.31
N ILE A 313 -17.11 0.19 -10.54
CA ILE A 313 -16.17 -0.30 -9.52
C ILE A 313 -16.09 0.70 -8.35
N GLY A 314 -16.08 2.00 -8.61
CA GLY A 314 -16.10 3.02 -7.56
C GLY A 314 -17.34 2.92 -6.66
N VAL A 315 -18.53 2.69 -7.24
CA VAL A 315 -19.76 2.47 -6.47
C VAL A 315 -19.67 1.20 -5.62
N ILE A 316 -19.17 0.10 -6.17
CA ILE A 316 -19.00 -1.15 -5.41
C ILE A 316 -18.02 -0.92 -4.24
N VAL A 317 -16.87 -0.24 -4.48
CA VAL A 317 -15.90 0.08 -3.45
C VAL A 317 -16.53 0.95 -2.35
N LEU A 318 -17.34 1.96 -2.72
CA LEU A 318 -18.04 2.82 -1.76
C LEU A 318 -19.01 2.00 -0.89
N LEU A 319 -19.92 1.26 -1.51
CA LEU A 319 -20.92 0.48 -0.78
C LEU A 319 -20.27 -0.57 0.13
N THR A 320 -19.23 -1.25 -0.38
CA THR A 320 -18.46 -2.21 0.42
C THR A 320 -17.77 -1.52 1.59
N SER A 321 -17.17 -0.33 1.40
CA SER A 321 -16.49 0.39 2.49
C SER A 321 -17.42 0.82 3.63
N LEU A 322 -18.69 1.06 3.33
CA LEU A 322 -19.70 1.42 4.33
C LEU A 322 -20.20 0.21 5.12
N THR A 323 -20.20 -0.98 4.50
CA THR A 323 -20.79 -2.20 5.07
C THR A 323 -19.76 -3.20 5.62
N ILE A 324 -18.46 -2.95 5.41
CA ILE A 324 -17.36 -3.90 5.69
C ILE A 324 -17.16 -4.18 7.18
N ALA A 325 -17.57 -3.26 8.05
CA ALA A 325 -17.50 -3.40 9.50
C ALA A 325 -18.54 -2.51 10.19
N GLY A 326 -19.03 -2.95 11.35
CA GLY A 326 -20.01 -2.20 12.14
C GLY A 326 -19.43 -0.95 12.83
N ASN A 327 -18.13 -0.97 13.14
CA ASN A 327 -17.43 0.15 13.76
C ASN A 327 -15.91 0.11 13.47
N SER A 328 -15.20 1.21 13.77
CA SER A 328 -13.77 1.35 13.52
C SER A 328 -12.90 0.33 14.28
N THR A 329 -13.29 -0.05 15.50
CA THR A 329 -12.55 -1.03 16.31
C THR A 329 -12.61 -2.43 15.68
N GLU A 330 -13.79 -2.84 15.26
CA GLU A 330 -14.01 -4.09 14.53
C GLU A 330 -13.22 -4.09 13.22
N HIS A 331 -13.32 -2.99 12.44
CA HIS A 331 -12.59 -2.81 11.21
C HIS A 331 -11.08 -3.00 11.37
N LEU A 332 -10.46 -2.35 12.35
CA LEU A 332 -9.03 -2.48 12.63
C LEU A 332 -8.67 -3.89 13.12
N ARG A 333 -9.48 -4.48 14.01
CA ARG A 333 -9.25 -5.84 14.49
C ARG A 333 -9.26 -6.86 13.34
N GLU A 334 -10.24 -6.78 12.46
CA GLU A 334 -10.29 -7.64 11.27
C GLU A 334 -9.10 -7.40 10.36
N GLY A 335 -8.78 -6.13 10.06
CA GLY A 335 -7.70 -5.74 9.16
C GLY A 335 -6.32 -6.16 9.63
N LEU A 336 -6.06 -6.14 10.93
CA LEU A 336 -4.75 -6.46 11.48
C LEU A 336 -4.63 -7.91 11.98
N LYS A 337 -5.76 -8.63 12.27
CA LYS A 337 -5.70 -9.97 12.85
C LYS A 337 -6.29 -11.07 11.98
N ILE A 338 -7.35 -10.78 11.19
CA ILE A 338 -8.05 -11.80 10.40
C ILE A 338 -7.59 -11.77 8.93
N VAL A 339 -7.66 -10.62 8.31
CA VAL A 339 -7.34 -10.43 6.89
C VAL A 339 -5.91 -10.87 6.54
N PRO A 340 -4.86 -10.60 7.38
CA PRO A 340 -3.51 -11.06 7.10
C PRO A 340 -3.40 -12.58 6.93
N TYR A 341 -4.06 -13.37 7.75
CA TYR A 341 -4.02 -14.83 7.66
C TYR A 341 -4.83 -15.39 6.49
N TYR A 342 -6.06 -14.95 6.33
CA TYR A 342 -7.01 -15.62 5.43
C TYR A 342 -7.01 -15.05 4.01
N MET A 343 -6.57 -13.80 3.82
CA MET A 343 -6.54 -13.16 2.52
C MET A 343 -5.14 -12.76 2.07
N HIS A 344 -4.36 -12.09 2.94
CA HIS A 344 -3.06 -11.57 2.51
C HIS A 344 -2.06 -12.69 2.28
N LEU A 345 -1.87 -13.62 3.21
CA LEU A 345 -0.91 -14.72 3.02
C LEU A 345 -1.20 -15.55 1.75
N PRO A 346 -2.43 -16.01 1.48
CA PRO A 346 -2.73 -16.72 0.23
C PRO A 346 -2.50 -15.87 -1.03
N LEU A 347 -3.03 -14.65 -1.08
CA LEU A 347 -3.05 -13.84 -2.30
C LEU A 347 -1.77 -13.05 -2.53
N GLN A 348 -1.07 -12.64 -1.47
CA GLN A 348 0.19 -11.91 -1.62
C GLN A 348 1.39 -12.83 -1.79
N PHE A 349 1.38 -14.03 -1.18
CA PHE A 349 2.53 -14.93 -1.14
C PHE A 349 2.26 -16.29 -1.80
N ALA A 350 1.32 -17.08 -1.34
CA ALA A 350 1.17 -18.47 -1.77
C ALA A 350 0.86 -18.58 -3.27
N ILE A 351 -0.16 -17.89 -3.78
CA ILE A 351 -0.53 -17.94 -5.20
C ILE A 351 0.58 -17.38 -6.09
N PRO A 352 1.22 -16.23 -5.82
CA PRO A 352 2.34 -15.75 -6.63
C PRO A 352 3.53 -16.71 -6.65
N ILE A 353 3.87 -17.36 -5.53
CA ILE A 353 4.92 -18.39 -5.49
C ILE A 353 4.55 -19.55 -6.41
N CYS A 354 3.34 -20.09 -6.30
CA CYS A 354 2.86 -21.18 -7.17
C CYS A 354 2.93 -20.79 -8.65
N LEU A 355 2.47 -19.59 -8.99
CA LEU A 355 2.53 -19.08 -10.37
C LEU A 355 3.97 -18.95 -10.87
N TRP A 356 4.88 -18.47 -10.03
CA TRP A 356 6.30 -18.33 -10.37
C TRP A 356 6.95 -19.69 -10.62
N LEU A 357 6.74 -20.67 -9.73
CA LEU A 357 7.26 -22.04 -9.90
C LEU A 357 6.72 -22.69 -11.16
N VAL A 358 5.41 -22.64 -11.43
CA VAL A 358 4.82 -23.16 -12.66
C VAL A 358 5.35 -22.45 -13.90
N GLY A 359 5.54 -21.13 -13.82
CA GLY A 359 6.13 -20.33 -14.90
C GLY A 359 7.56 -20.76 -15.24
N LEU A 360 8.41 -21.03 -14.23
CA LEU A 360 9.77 -21.54 -14.41
C LEU A 360 9.78 -22.94 -15.02
N LEU A 361 8.92 -23.84 -14.53
CA LEU A 361 8.81 -25.20 -15.07
C LEU A 361 8.41 -25.20 -16.54
N ARG A 362 7.42 -24.40 -16.93
CA ARG A 362 7.01 -24.25 -18.34
C ARG A 362 8.11 -23.70 -19.23
N ARG A 363 8.90 -22.74 -18.73
CA ARG A 363 10.08 -22.22 -19.45
C ARG A 363 11.13 -23.30 -19.64
N ALA A 364 11.44 -24.09 -18.62
CA ALA A 364 12.42 -25.18 -18.68
C ALA A 364 12.00 -26.26 -19.70
N ILE A 365 10.73 -26.69 -19.68
CA ILE A 365 10.18 -27.67 -20.63
C ILE A 365 10.26 -27.13 -22.08
N ARG A 366 9.92 -25.87 -22.30
CA ARG A 366 9.98 -25.25 -23.63
C ARG A 366 11.42 -25.20 -24.17
N ASN A 367 12.37 -24.84 -23.30
CA ASN A 367 13.78 -24.78 -23.69
C ASN A 367 14.34 -26.16 -24.04
N ARG A 368 13.96 -27.21 -23.27
CA ARG A 368 14.36 -28.61 -23.58
C ARG A 368 13.78 -29.10 -24.91
N ARG A 369 12.52 -28.77 -25.22
CA ARG A 369 11.90 -29.12 -26.51
C ARG A 369 12.58 -28.41 -27.68
N ALA A 370 12.92 -27.13 -27.52
CA ALA A 370 13.66 -26.40 -28.56
C ALA A 370 15.06 -26.97 -28.82
N ALA A 371 15.77 -27.38 -27.74
CA ALA A 371 17.08 -28.02 -27.87
C ALA A 371 17.04 -29.45 -28.45
N ALA A 372 15.90 -30.15 -28.32
CA ALA A 372 15.72 -31.49 -28.91
C ALA A 372 15.27 -31.46 -30.38
N SER A 373 14.85 -30.28 -30.87
CA SER A 373 14.43 -30.07 -32.28
C SER A 373 15.48 -29.36 -33.14
N SER A 374 16.60 -28.93 -32.53
CA SER A 374 17.80 -28.42 -33.21
C SER A 374 18.85 -29.52 -33.38
#